data_ae710fdbd9374377827f3459936bec31
#
_entry.id   ae710fdbd9374377827f3459936bec31
#
_cell.length_a   1.000
_cell.length_b   1.000
_cell.length_c   1.000
_cell.angle_alpha   90.00
_cell.angle_beta   90.00
_cell.angle_gamma   90.00
#
_symmetry.space_group_name_H-M   'P 1'
#
loop_
_entity.id
_entity.type
_entity.pdbx_description
1 polymer ?
#
loop_
_entity_poly.entity_id
_entity_poly.type
_entity_poly.pdbx_seq_one_letter_code
_entity_poly.pdbx_strand_id
1 'polypeptide(L)'
;MSLRFRLLGSGSEGNATLVEGGGARVLLDAGLGPRQLAERLQSAGVDPASLDAVFVSHEHGDHARGAAGFSRKWGVPLSGTQGTFVAAGFERAKIPAYERVSAGETRTIRRLIVKTIAVPHDAAAPLAFVVSTATASFGHATDLGHLNRALVAALRGCDAVLVESNYDPAMLRDGPYPWSLKERILGPFGHLSNGDVGRLLEKGLGSHCSRVVLAHLSRKNNHPELALMSSEEALARGGRTDVQVTLAEPDGTGWIDVRPAGTAAAPTRGQLRLF
;
A
#
# COMPACT_ATOMS: atom_id res chain seq x y z
N MET A 1 -0.67 -20.81 -8.35
CA MET A 1 0.54 -20.27 -7.68
C MET A 1 0.09 -19.26 -6.67
N SER A 2 0.62 -19.30 -5.44
CA SER A 2 0.26 -18.40 -4.36
C SER A 2 0.69 -16.96 -4.69
N LEU A 3 -0.12 -16.00 -4.30
CA LEU A 3 0.23 -14.58 -4.20
C LEU A 3 0.37 -14.28 -2.72
N ARG A 4 1.43 -13.59 -2.33
CA ARG A 4 1.65 -13.14 -0.96
C ARG A 4 2.35 -11.79 -0.94
N PHE A 5 2.18 -11.06 0.14
CA PHE A 5 2.87 -9.80 0.33
C PHE A 5 3.38 -9.65 1.76
N ARG A 6 4.31 -8.73 1.94
CA ARG A 6 4.86 -8.35 3.23
C ARG A 6 5.16 -6.86 3.23
N LEU A 7 4.66 -6.14 4.21
CA LEU A 7 5.11 -4.76 4.41
C LEU A 7 6.52 -4.80 5.01
N LEU A 8 7.40 -4.02 4.43
CA LEU A 8 8.75 -3.76 4.94
C LEU A 8 8.81 -2.46 5.72
N GLY A 9 7.80 -1.61 5.60
CA GLY A 9 7.59 -0.38 6.33
C GLY A 9 6.26 0.24 5.99
N SER A 10 5.68 1.00 6.93
CA SER A 10 4.42 1.72 6.74
C SER A 10 4.41 3.02 7.55
N GLY A 11 3.97 4.12 6.91
CA GLY A 11 3.83 5.45 7.49
C GLY A 11 4.88 6.45 7.01
N SER A 12 4.85 7.67 7.55
CA SER A 12 5.65 8.82 7.09
C SER A 12 7.18 8.64 7.19
N GLU A 13 7.66 7.58 7.83
CA GLU A 13 9.09 7.26 7.88
C GLU A 13 9.56 6.43 6.69
N GLY A 14 8.66 5.76 6.00
CA GLY A 14 8.95 5.04 4.78
C GLY A 14 8.01 3.86 4.51
N ASN A 15 7.43 3.88 3.35
CA ASN A 15 6.53 2.85 2.85
C ASN A 15 7.28 1.93 1.89
N ALA A 16 7.11 0.63 2.05
CA ALA A 16 7.63 -0.37 1.13
C ALA A 16 6.86 -1.68 1.32
N THR A 17 6.30 -2.23 0.25
CA THR A 17 5.54 -3.48 0.27
C THR A 17 6.13 -4.45 -0.74
N LEU A 18 6.67 -5.56 -0.24
CA LEU A 18 7.17 -6.67 -1.06
C LEU A 18 5.99 -7.56 -1.46
N VAL A 19 5.88 -7.86 -2.75
CA VAL A 19 4.87 -8.78 -3.30
C VAL A 19 5.56 -9.91 -4.05
N GLU A 20 5.16 -11.13 -3.77
CA GLU A 20 5.68 -12.34 -4.42
C GLU A 20 4.53 -13.17 -4.99
N GLY A 21 4.62 -13.52 -6.25
CA GLY A 21 3.63 -14.34 -6.94
C GLY A 21 3.99 -14.59 -8.40
N GLY A 22 3.43 -15.62 -9.01
CA GLY A 22 3.66 -15.89 -10.42
C GLY A 22 5.12 -16.18 -10.82
N GLY A 23 6.00 -16.43 -9.85
CA GLY A 23 7.44 -16.59 -10.03
C GLY A 23 8.20 -15.27 -10.11
N ALA A 24 7.56 -14.14 -9.79
CA ALA A 24 8.13 -12.80 -9.73
C ALA A 24 8.12 -12.24 -8.31
N ARG A 25 9.02 -11.29 -8.07
CA ARG A 25 9.11 -10.47 -6.85
C ARG A 25 9.16 -9.01 -7.23
N VAL A 26 8.19 -8.24 -6.76
CA VAL A 26 8.15 -6.80 -6.98
C VAL A 26 8.07 -6.06 -5.67
N LEU A 27 8.63 -4.87 -5.64
CA LEU A 27 8.49 -3.95 -4.53
C LEU A 27 7.54 -2.82 -4.95
N LEU A 28 6.55 -2.51 -4.13
CA LEU A 28 5.68 -1.34 -4.26
C LEU A 28 6.16 -0.31 -3.25
N ASP A 29 6.68 0.79 -3.75
CA ASP A 29 7.39 1.86 -3.06
C ASP A 29 8.73 1.45 -2.41
N ALA A 30 9.60 2.42 -2.24
CA ALA A 30 10.93 2.30 -1.65
C ALA A 30 11.27 3.53 -0.80
N GLY A 31 10.37 3.86 0.13
CA GLY A 31 10.50 5.02 1.01
C GLY A 31 11.54 4.89 2.12
N LEU A 32 11.97 3.66 2.41
CA LEU A 32 13.07 3.39 3.34
C LEU A 32 14.43 3.67 2.68
N GLY A 33 15.44 4.04 3.47
CA GLY A 33 16.81 4.17 2.95
C GLY A 33 17.31 2.87 2.30
N PRO A 34 18.19 2.92 1.26
CA PRO A 34 18.57 1.74 0.50
C PRO A 34 19.19 0.61 1.34
N ARG A 35 19.95 0.96 2.39
CA ARG A 35 20.52 -0.01 3.32
C ARG A 35 19.44 -0.68 4.17
N GLN A 36 18.57 0.11 4.78
CA GLN A 36 17.48 -0.38 5.63
C GLN A 36 16.51 -1.25 4.82
N LEU A 37 16.21 -0.84 3.58
CA LEU A 37 15.37 -1.63 2.67
C LEU A 37 15.99 -3.00 2.38
N ALA A 38 17.30 -3.06 2.11
CA ALA A 38 18.01 -4.32 1.89
C ALA A 38 18.00 -5.21 3.14
N GLU A 39 18.26 -4.65 4.32
CA GLU A 39 18.22 -5.37 5.59
C GLU A 39 16.83 -5.98 5.84
N ARG A 40 15.75 -5.24 5.55
CA ARG A 40 14.36 -5.73 5.69
C ARG A 40 13.99 -6.78 4.64
N LEU A 41 14.47 -6.68 3.41
CA LEU A 41 14.34 -7.74 2.40
C LEU A 41 15.05 -9.02 2.84
N GLN A 42 16.29 -8.91 3.32
CA GLN A 42 17.05 -10.05 3.82
C GLN A 42 16.38 -10.71 5.03
N SER A 43 15.80 -9.91 5.95
CA SER A 43 14.99 -10.43 7.06
C SER A 43 13.72 -11.15 6.62
N ALA A 44 13.22 -10.84 5.42
CA ALA A 44 12.13 -11.54 4.76
C ALA A 44 12.57 -12.80 4.01
N GLY A 45 13.89 -13.13 4.03
CA GLY A 45 14.48 -14.24 3.28
C GLY A 45 14.63 -13.94 1.79
N VAL A 46 14.69 -12.66 1.40
CA VAL A 46 14.76 -12.24 -0.01
C VAL A 46 16.08 -11.51 -0.26
N ASP A 47 16.83 -12.00 -1.25
CA ASP A 47 17.99 -11.28 -1.77
C ASP A 47 17.53 -10.01 -2.49
N PRO A 48 18.00 -8.81 -2.12
CA PRO A 48 17.67 -7.56 -2.80
C PRO A 48 17.89 -7.59 -4.32
N ALA A 49 18.91 -8.30 -4.80
CA ALA A 49 19.20 -8.44 -6.22
C ALA A 49 18.21 -9.35 -6.97
N SER A 50 17.38 -10.12 -6.24
CA SER A 50 16.39 -11.02 -6.81
C SER A 50 15.04 -10.36 -7.11
N LEU A 51 14.91 -9.05 -6.85
CA LEU A 51 13.70 -8.31 -7.23
C LEU A 51 13.67 -8.09 -8.75
N ASP A 52 12.52 -8.34 -9.34
CA ASP A 52 12.31 -8.13 -10.79
C ASP A 52 12.03 -6.65 -11.11
N ALA A 53 11.40 -5.89 -10.21
CA ALA A 53 11.12 -4.46 -10.37
C ALA A 53 10.78 -3.76 -9.04
N VAL A 54 10.95 -2.43 -9.00
CA VAL A 54 10.39 -1.53 -7.98
C VAL A 54 9.39 -0.60 -8.66
N PHE A 55 8.14 -0.65 -8.24
CA PHE A 55 7.10 0.30 -8.66
C PHE A 55 7.03 1.43 -7.66
N VAL A 56 7.17 2.68 -8.13
CA VAL A 56 7.08 3.87 -7.30
C VAL A 56 5.72 4.54 -7.55
N SER A 57 4.92 4.64 -6.50
CA SER A 57 3.57 5.21 -6.58
C SER A 57 3.62 6.71 -6.89
N HIS A 58 4.48 7.45 -6.19
CA HIS A 58 4.68 8.88 -6.36
C HIS A 58 6.02 9.34 -5.76
N GLU A 59 6.37 10.60 -5.93
CA GLU A 59 7.68 11.17 -5.62
C GLU A 59 7.93 11.53 -4.17
N HIS A 60 6.94 11.51 -3.26
CA HIS A 60 7.15 11.87 -1.87
C HIS A 60 8.24 11.02 -1.21
N GLY A 61 9.01 11.64 -0.30
CA GLY A 61 10.21 11.02 0.24
C GLY A 61 9.96 9.70 0.96
N ASP A 62 8.83 9.55 1.61
CA ASP A 62 8.43 8.30 2.29
C ASP A 62 7.96 7.19 1.32
N HIS A 63 7.94 7.43 0.01
CA HIS A 63 7.69 6.45 -1.05
C HIS A 63 8.89 6.27 -1.99
N ALA A 64 9.66 7.32 -2.27
CA ALA A 64 10.67 7.33 -3.32
C ALA A 64 12.12 7.46 -2.84
N ARG A 65 12.37 7.90 -1.59
CA ARG A 65 13.70 8.29 -1.06
C ARG A 65 14.78 7.23 -1.28
N GLY A 66 14.45 5.96 -1.13
CA GLY A 66 15.39 4.86 -1.30
C GLY A 66 15.50 4.33 -2.72
N ALA A 67 14.51 4.59 -3.58
CA ALA A 67 14.34 3.93 -4.86
C ALA A 67 15.57 4.02 -5.77
N ALA A 68 16.07 5.21 -6.04
CA ALA A 68 17.22 5.40 -6.92
C ALA A 68 18.51 4.77 -6.37
N GLY A 69 18.76 4.92 -5.07
CA GLY A 69 19.94 4.33 -4.42
C GLY A 69 19.88 2.81 -4.41
N PHE A 70 18.71 2.25 -4.15
CA PHE A 70 18.46 0.81 -4.19
C PHE A 70 18.64 0.26 -5.61
N SER A 71 17.97 0.87 -6.59
CA SER A 71 18.05 0.49 -8.00
C SER A 71 19.49 0.45 -8.50
N ARG A 72 20.27 1.50 -8.25
CA ARG A 72 21.70 1.54 -8.66
C ARG A 72 22.54 0.44 -8.01
N LYS A 73 22.33 0.17 -6.73
CA LYS A 73 23.16 -0.77 -5.98
C LYS A 73 22.90 -2.22 -6.38
N TRP A 74 21.66 -2.59 -6.66
CA TRP A 74 21.27 -3.98 -6.96
C TRP A 74 20.83 -4.22 -8.39
N GLY A 75 20.90 -3.20 -9.25
CA GLY A 75 20.57 -3.35 -10.67
C GLY A 75 19.07 -3.54 -10.95
N VAL A 76 18.20 -3.26 -9.97
CA VAL A 76 16.75 -3.48 -10.10
C VAL A 76 16.11 -2.31 -10.85
N PRO A 77 15.32 -2.55 -11.92
CA PRO A 77 14.63 -1.49 -12.65
C PRO A 77 13.57 -0.82 -11.80
N LEU A 78 13.37 0.50 -12.01
CA LEU A 78 12.27 1.27 -11.45
C LEU A 78 11.14 1.39 -12.46
N SER A 79 9.91 1.39 -11.99
CA SER A 79 8.70 1.65 -12.77
C SER A 79 7.85 2.72 -12.07
N GLY A 80 7.28 3.64 -12.84
CA GLY A 80 6.41 4.69 -12.33
C GLY A 80 5.97 5.64 -13.42
N THR A 81 5.22 6.69 -13.09
CA THR A 81 4.79 7.67 -14.07
C THR A 81 5.92 8.61 -14.50
N GLN A 82 5.75 9.28 -15.64
CA GLN A 82 6.67 10.32 -16.05
C GLN A 82 6.71 11.48 -15.04
N GLY A 83 5.56 11.84 -14.45
CA GLY A 83 5.48 12.86 -13.40
C GLY A 83 6.35 12.49 -12.19
N THR A 84 6.18 11.28 -11.67
CA THR A 84 7.00 10.73 -10.57
C THR A 84 8.49 10.72 -10.93
N PHE A 85 8.85 10.31 -12.17
CA PHE A 85 10.24 10.27 -12.63
C PHE A 85 10.93 11.64 -12.57
N VAL A 86 10.25 12.66 -13.05
CA VAL A 86 10.77 14.03 -13.06
C VAL A 86 10.80 14.63 -11.66
N ALA A 87 9.69 14.52 -10.92
CA ALA A 87 9.55 15.14 -9.61
C ALA A 87 10.47 14.49 -8.55
N ALA A 88 10.72 13.17 -8.63
CA ALA A 88 11.70 12.48 -7.79
C ALA A 88 13.16 12.69 -8.21
N GLY A 89 13.41 13.38 -9.32
CA GLY A 89 14.77 13.63 -9.84
C GLY A 89 15.49 12.37 -10.34
N PHE A 90 14.76 11.33 -10.72
CA PHE A 90 15.35 10.05 -11.16
C PHE A 90 16.14 10.18 -12.45
N GLU A 91 15.82 11.17 -13.31
CA GLU A 91 16.60 11.50 -14.52
C GLU A 91 18.07 11.81 -14.24
N ARG A 92 18.38 12.37 -13.05
CA ARG A 92 19.74 12.72 -12.61
C ARG A 92 20.41 11.61 -11.79
N ALA A 93 19.65 10.60 -11.40
CA ALA A 93 20.07 9.61 -10.41
C ALA A 93 20.91 8.45 -10.99
N LYS A 94 21.14 8.40 -12.30
CA LYS A 94 21.89 7.32 -13.00
C LYS A 94 21.37 5.94 -12.63
N ILE A 95 20.05 5.76 -12.63
CA ILE A 95 19.43 4.45 -12.40
C ILE A 95 19.64 3.54 -13.62
N PRO A 96 19.74 2.20 -13.45
CA PRO A 96 20.00 1.27 -14.56
C PRO A 96 18.87 1.24 -15.60
N ALA A 97 17.62 1.31 -15.16
CA ALA A 97 16.47 1.36 -16.04
C ALA A 97 15.26 2.03 -15.35
N TYR A 98 14.46 2.75 -16.12
CA TYR A 98 13.17 3.28 -15.70
C TYR A 98 12.11 2.94 -16.74
N GLU A 99 11.14 2.13 -16.35
CA GLU A 99 10.00 1.78 -17.18
C GLU A 99 8.83 2.71 -16.88
N ARG A 100 8.47 3.54 -17.85
CA ARG A 100 7.33 4.45 -17.71
C ARG A 100 6.04 3.67 -17.78
N VAL A 101 5.16 3.96 -16.86
CA VAL A 101 3.79 3.44 -16.82
C VAL A 101 2.81 4.61 -16.71
N SER A 102 1.64 4.47 -17.32
CA SER A 102 0.55 5.43 -17.19
C SER A 102 -0.56 4.82 -16.33
N ALA A 103 -1.43 5.66 -15.77
CA ALA A 103 -2.61 5.17 -15.07
C ALA A 103 -3.51 4.35 -16.00
N GLY A 104 -4.01 3.24 -15.50
CA GLY A 104 -4.82 2.28 -16.27
C GLY A 104 -4.01 1.23 -17.03
N GLU A 105 -2.69 1.39 -17.10
CA GLU A 105 -1.83 0.41 -17.75
C GLU A 105 -1.63 -0.85 -16.92
N THR A 106 -1.22 -1.90 -17.61
CA THR A 106 -0.89 -3.21 -17.02
C THR A 106 0.52 -3.60 -17.42
N ARG A 107 1.32 -4.04 -16.45
CA ARG A 107 2.64 -4.63 -16.66
C ARG A 107 2.64 -6.08 -16.25
N THR A 108 3.19 -6.93 -17.10
CA THR A 108 3.36 -8.37 -16.80
C THR A 108 4.83 -8.65 -16.53
N ILE A 109 5.10 -9.18 -15.34
CA ILE A 109 6.44 -9.61 -14.91
C ILE A 109 6.37 -11.12 -14.66
N ARG A 110 6.93 -11.91 -15.56
CA ARG A 110 6.73 -13.38 -15.59
C ARG A 110 5.22 -13.70 -15.65
N ARG A 111 4.60 -14.18 -14.56
CA ARG A 111 3.15 -14.46 -14.47
C ARG A 111 2.46 -13.61 -13.40
N LEU A 112 3.13 -12.58 -12.93
CA LEU A 112 2.58 -11.56 -12.07
C LEU A 112 2.13 -10.38 -12.93
N ILE A 113 0.94 -9.88 -12.68
CA ILE A 113 0.34 -8.75 -13.39
C ILE A 113 0.23 -7.60 -12.41
N VAL A 114 0.77 -6.43 -12.76
CA VAL A 114 0.65 -5.18 -12.00
C VAL A 114 -0.16 -4.20 -12.83
N LYS A 115 -1.35 -3.83 -12.35
CA LYS A 115 -2.21 -2.80 -12.94
C LYS A 115 -2.11 -1.52 -12.12
N THR A 116 -1.96 -0.39 -12.80
CA THR A 116 -1.86 0.95 -12.22
C THR A 116 -3.21 1.66 -12.23
N ILE A 117 -3.52 2.42 -11.19
CA ILE A 117 -4.75 3.20 -11.05
C ILE A 117 -4.38 4.62 -10.63
N ALA A 118 -4.89 5.64 -11.32
CA ALA A 118 -4.73 7.03 -10.88
C ALA A 118 -5.48 7.27 -9.58
N VAL A 119 -4.81 7.95 -8.64
CA VAL A 119 -5.40 8.33 -7.36
C VAL A 119 -5.29 9.83 -7.13
N PRO A 120 -6.22 10.44 -6.39
CA PRO A 120 -6.15 11.85 -6.02
C PRO A 120 -5.23 12.02 -4.81
N HIS A 121 -4.04 12.56 -5.05
CA HIS A 121 -3.08 12.95 -4.03
C HIS A 121 -2.26 14.14 -4.50
N ASP A 122 -1.65 14.89 -3.58
CA ASP A 122 -0.87 16.09 -3.87
C ASP A 122 0.55 15.78 -4.42
N ALA A 123 0.59 14.98 -5.47
CA ALA A 123 1.78 14.52 -6.17
C ALA A 123 1.63 14.69 -7.69
N ALA A 124 2.73 14.58 -8.43
CA ALA A 124 2.76 14.89 -9.86
C ALA A 124 1.88 13.97 -10.72
N ALA A 125 1.84 12.67 -10.44
CA ALA A 125 0.98 11.70 -11.11
C ALA A 125 0.88 10.40 -10.29
N PRO A 126 0.21 10.42 -9.12
CA PRO A 126 0.23 9.34 -8.15
C PRO A 126 -0.60 8.13 -8.60
N LEU A 127 -0.13 6.95 -8.21
CA LEU A 127 -0.70 5.66 -8.55
C LEU A 127 -1.01 4.80 -7.32
N ALA A 128 -2.11 4.07 -7.38
CA ALA A 128 -2.32 2.83 -6.64
C ALA A 128 -2.08 1.63 -7.56
N PHE A 129 -1.99 0.44 -6.97
CA PHE A 129 -1.68 -0.79 -7.69
C PHE A 129 -2.68 -1.90 -7.39
N VAL A 130 -3.01 -2.70 -8.41
CA VAL A 130 -3.58 -4.04 -8.24
C VAL A 130 -2.58 -5.04 -8.79
N VAL A 131 -2.13 -5.94 -7.91
CA VAL A 131 -1.19 -7.00 -8.26
C VAL A 131 -1.93 -8.33 -8.27
N SER A 132 -1.82 -9.09 -9.36
CA SER A 132 -2.58 -10.33 -9.51
C SER A 132 -1.77 -11.44 -10.15
N THR A 133 -2.19 -12.66 -9.87
CA THR A 133 -1.83 -13.89 -10.56
C THR A 133 -3.10 -14.45 -11.23
N ALA A 134 -3.03 -15.61 -11.86
CA ALA A 134 -4.20 -16.27 -12.42
C ALA A 134 -5.28 -16.63 -11.38
N THR A 135 -4.93 -16.66 -10.08
CA THR A 135 -5.82 -17.18 -9.03
C THR A 135 -6.05 -16.27 -7.84
N ALA A 136 -5.30 -15.18 -7.72
CA ALA A 136 -5.39 -14.27 -6.57
C ALA A 136 -5.04 -12.84 -6.96
N SER A 137 -5.62 -11.86 -6.25
CA SER A 137 -5.47 -10.43 -6.51
C SER A 137 -5.35 -9.62 -5.21
N PHE A 138 -4.43 -8.67 -5.22
CA PHE A 138 -4.08 -7.80 -4.10
C PHE A 138 -4.13 -6.34 -4.52
N GLY A 139 -4.95 -5.53 -3.85
CA GLY A 139 -5.02 -4.09 -4.02
C GLY A 139 -4.12 -3.37 -3.02
N HIS A 140 -3.29 -2.44 -3.50
CA HIS A 140 -2.40 -1.60 -2.69
C HIS A 140 -2.70 -0.13 -2.98
N ALA A 141 -3.21 0.60 -1.97
CA ALA A 141 -3.69 1.97 -2.12
C ALA A 141 -3.37 2.79 -0.86
N THR A 142 -2.35 3.61 -0.93
CA THR A 142 -1.93 4.57 0.10
C THR A 142 -1.91 5.97 -0.50
N ASP A 143 -1.95 6.97 0.37
CA ASP A 143 -1.89 8.37 -0.04
C ASP A 143 -3.03 8.78 -0.97
N LEU A 144 -4.20 8.88 -0.37
CA LEU A 144 -5.48 9.05 -1.03
C LEU A 144 -6.24 10.22 -0.44
N GLY A 145 -6.42 11.30 -1.18
CA GLY A 145 -7.27 12.41 -0.73
C GLY A 145 -8.76 12.03 -0.68
N HIS A 146 -9.18 11.12 -1.56
CA HIS A 146 -10.53 10.56 -1.55
C HIS A 146 -10.60 9.26 -2.37
N LEU A 147 -11.67 8.50 -2.19
CA LEU A 147 -11.95 7.29 -2.94
C LEU A 147 -12.62 7.62 -4.29
N ASN A 148 -11.87 7.58 -5.39
CA ASN A 148 -12.44 7.75 -6.72
C ASN A 148 -13.08 6.44 -7.24
N ARG A 149 -13.96 6.55 -8.25
CA ARG A 149 -14.71 5.41 -8.80
C ARG A 149 -13.80 4.33 -9.38
N ALA A 150 -12.71 4.71 -10.03
CA ALA A 150 -11.78 3.77 -10.66
C ALA A 150 -11.05 2.93 -9.62
N LEU A 151 -10.60 3.56 -8.52
CA LEU A 151 -9.98 2.88 -7.40
C LEU A 151 -10.94 1.91 -6.72
N VAL A 152 -12.15 2.37 -6.36
CA VAL A 152 -13.16 1.51 -5.71
C VAL A 152 -13.52 0.31 -6.59
N ALA A 153 -13.70 0.51 -7.90
CA ALA A 153 -13.96 -0.57 -8.84
C ALA A 153 -12.80 -1.58 -8.92
N ALA A 154 -11.55 -1.10 -8.88
CA ALA A 154 -10.37 -1.95 -8.89
C ALA A 154 -10.24 -2.74 -7.58
N LEU A 155 -10.39 -2.09 -6.41
CA LEU A 155 -10.30 -2.74 -5.10
C LEU A 155 -11.43 -3.76 -4.87
N ARG A 156 -12.61 -3.53 -5.44
CA ARG A 156 -13.72 -4.49 -5.40
C ARG A 156 -13.36 -5.84 -6.03
N GLY A 157 -12.45 -5.86 -7.00
CA GLY A 157 -11.96 -7.08 -7.65
C GLY A 157 -10.85 -7.81 -6.88
N CYS A 158 -10.46 -7.37 -5.67
CA CYS A 158 -9.31 -7.91 -4.95
C CYS A 158 -9.70 -8.88 -3.83
N ASP A 159 -8.93 -9.96 -3.67
CA ASP A 159 -9.06 -10.94 -2.58
C ASP A 159 -8.48 -10.43 -1.25
N ALA A 160 -7.50 -9.51 -1.35
CA ALA A 160 -6.94 -8.79 -0.22
C ALA A 160 -6.72 -7.32 -0.60
N VAL A 161 -6.87 -6.40 0.35
CA VAL A 161 -6.68 -4.97 0.16
C VAL A 161 -5.78 -4.41 1.26
N LEU A 162 -4.75 -3.67 0.87
CA LEU A 162 -4.03 -2.75 1.73
C LEU A 162 -4.51 -1.33 1.39
N VAL A 163 -5.00 -0.63 2.38
CA VAL A 163 -5.50 0.74 2.22
C VAL A 163 -5.03 1.61 3.38
N GLU A 164 -4.71 2.88 3.10
CA GLU A 164 -4.41 3.80 4.19
C GLU A 164 -5.62 4.02 5.10
N SER A 165 -5.36 4.21 6.39
CA SER A 165 -6.30 4.73 7.38
C SER A 165 -5.55 5.79 8.18
N ASN A 166 -5.41 6.98 7.58
CA ASN A 166 -4.40 7.93 8.03
C ASN A 166 -4.78 8.58 9.35
N TYR A 167 -5.98 9.13 9.48
CA TYR A 167 -6.34 9.92 10.64
C TYR A 167 -7.74 9.65 11.19
N ASP A 168 -7.88 9.85 12.50
CA ASP A 168 -9.16 10.07 13.16
C ASP A 168 -9.55 11.55 13.06
N PRO A 169 -10.77 11.88 12.62
CA PRO A 169 -11.18 13.28 12.43
C PRO A 169 -11.13 14.15 13.70
N ALA A 170 -11.42 13.60 14.87
CA ALA A 170 -11.35 14.33 16.13
C ALA A 170 -9.90 14.57 16.54
N MET A 171 -9.07 13.51 16.48
CA MET A 171 -7.63 13.64 16.79
C MET A 171 -6.92 14.61 15.84
N LEU A 172 -7.25 14.63 14.55
CA LEU A 172 -6.66 15.59 13.63
C LEU A 172 -7.09 17.02 13.94
N ARG A 173 -8.40 17.25 14.20
CA ARG A 173 -8.92 18.56 14.51
C ARG A 173 -8.28 19.12 15.78
N ASP A 174 -8.19 18.33 16.84
CA ASP A 174 -7.74 18.74 18.15
C ASP A 174 -6.22 18.55 18.37
N GLY A 175 -5.57 17.85 17.43
CA GLY A 175 -4.15 17.49 17.47
C GLY A 175 -3.18 18.68 17.28
N PRO A 176 -1.87 18.43 17.45
CA PRO A 176 -0.85 19.48 17.55
C PRO A 176 -0.43 20.08 16.21
N TYR A 177 -0.94 19.61 15.07
CA TYR A 177 -0.53 20.13 13.76
C TYR A 177 -1.02 21.58 13.54
N PRO A 178 -0.23 22.44 12.87
CA PRO A 178 -0.69 23.76 12.46
C PRO A 178 -1.87 23.63 11.49
N TRP A 179 -2.74 24.64 11.48
CA TRP A 179 -3.98 24.61 10.73
C TRP A 179 -3.77 24.36 9.22
N SER A 180 -2.76 24.99 8.64
CA SER A 180 -2.41 24.80 7.23
C SER A 180 -2.10 23.34 6.87
N LEU A 181 -1.46 22.58 7.78
CA LEU A 181 -1.21 21.15 7.58
C LEU A 181 -2.50 20.34 7.76
N LYS A 182 -3.36 20.72 8.71
CA LYS A 182 -4.68 20.09 8.88
C LYS A 182 -5.54 20.24 7.62
N GLU A 183 -5.60 21.46 7.07
CA GLU A 183 -6.33 21.73 5.82
C GLU A 183 -5.79 20.90 4.65
N ARG A 184 -4.47 20.77 4.52
CA ARG A 184 -3.85 19.90 3.50
C ARG A 184 -4.27 18.45 3.67
N ILE A 185 -4.23 17.91 4.89
CA ILE A 185 -4.61 16.52 5.21
C ILE A 185 -6.10 16.29 4.92
N LEU A 186 -6.97 17.22 5.33
CA LEU A 186 -8.42 17.15 5.11
C LEU A 186 -8.84 17.43 3.67
N GLY A 187 -7.95 17.98 2.86
CA GLY A 187 -8.23 18.40 1.48
C GLY A 187 -8.46 17.22 0.52
N PRO A 188 -9.00 17.51 -0.67
CA PRO A 188 -9.35 16.46 -1.65
C PRO A 188 -8.13 15.71 -2.23
N PHE A 189 -6.94 16.17 -1.95
CA PHE A 189 -5.66 15.55 -2.31
C PHE A 189 -4.81 15.19 -1.10
N GLY A 190 -5.38 15.19 0.11
CA GLY A 190 -4.71 14.84 1.36
C GLY A 190 -4.71 13.34 1.62
N HIS A 191 -5.36 12.92 2.71
CA HIS A 191 -5.39 11.52 3.15
C HIS A 191 -6.81 11.06 3.53
N LEU A 192 -7.02 9.75 3.62
CA LEU A 192 -8.29 9.17 4.08
C LEU A 192 -8.38 9.17 5.60
N SER A 193 -9.54 9.56 6.10
CA SER A 193 -9.91 9.32 7.50
C SER A 193 -10.32 7.86 7.75
N ASN A 194 -10.35 7.44 9.03
CA ASN A 194 -10.92 6.15 9.41
C ASN A 194 -12.36 5.99 8.90
N GLY A 195 -13.16 7.08 8.88
CA GLY A 195 -14.52 7.07 8.36
C GLY A 195 -14.62 6.89 6.84
N ASP A 196 -13.66 7.45 6.07
CA ASP A 196 -13.58 7.24 4.62
C ASP A 196 -13.29 5.77 4.29
N VAL A 197 -12.33 5.20 5.01
CA VAL A 197 -12.02 3.76 4.92
C VAL A 197 -13.23 2.93 5.31
N GLY A 198 -13.92 3.28 6.39
CA GLY A 198 -15.16 2.61 6.78
C GLY A 198 -16.20 2.58 5.65
N ARG A 199 -16.38 3.68 4.88
CA ARG A 199 -17.27 3.68 3.71
C ARG A 199 -16.85 2.72 2.60
N LEU A 200 -15.54 2.59 2.36
CA LEU A 200 -14.99 1.61 1.43
C LEU A 200 -15.28 0.19 1.90
N LEU A 201 -15.06 -0.09 3.17
CA LEU A 201 -15.22 -1.42 3.75
C LEU A 201 -16.70 -1.85 3.78
N GLU A 202 -17.60 -0.93 4.11
CA GLU A 202 -19.05 -1.19 4.16
C GLU A 202 -19.65 -1.49 2.78
N LYS A 203 -19.23 -0.76 1.72
CA LYS A 203 -19.93 -0.75 0.41
C LYS A 203 -19.04 -1.03 -0.80
N GLY A 204 -17.74 -0.89 -0.65
CA GLY A 204 -16.79 -0.91 -1.76
C GLY A 204 -16.10 -2.25 -1.99
N LEU A 205 -15.99 -3.11 -0.98
CA LEU A 205 -15.35 -4.40 -1.11
C LEU A 205 -16.18 -5.40 -1.91
N GLY A 206 -15.48 -6.26 -2.67
CA GLY A 206 -16.10 -7.42 -3.29
C GLY A 206 -16.41 -8.53 -2.29
N SER A 207 -17.39 -9.40 -2.62
CA SER A 207 -17.78 -10.53 -1.74
C SER A 207 -16.66 -11.53 -1.48
N HIS A 208 -15.65 -11.58 -2.34
CA HIS A 208 -14.49 -12.47 -2.23
C HIS A 208 -13.31 -11.88 -1.47
N CYS A 209 -13.33 -10.58 -1.15
CA CYS A 209 -12.29 -9.98 -0.32
C CYS A 209 -12.35 -10.57 1.10
N SER A 210 -11.28 -11.22 1.53
CA SER A 210 -11.19 -11.89 2.83
C SER A 210 -10.25 -11.20 3.82
N ARG A 211 -9.46 -10.22 3.34
CA ARG A 211 -8.44 -9.55 4.15
C ARG A 211 -8.29 -8.08 3.82
N VAL A 212 -8.22 -7.27 4.86
CA VAL A 212 -7.88 -5.85 4.79
C VAL A 212 -6.68 -5.58 5.70
N VAL A 213 -5.70 -4.83 5.19
CA VAL A 213 -4.59 -4.31 5.97
C VAL A 213 -4.71 -2.80 6.00
N LEU A 214 -4.90 -2.23 7.17
CA LEU A 214 -4.90 -0.78 7.37
C LEU A 214 -3.45 -0.32 7.49
N ALA A 215 -3.05 0.61 6.64
CA ALA A 215 -1.69 1.10 6.53
C ALA A 215 -1.61 2.62 6.64
N HIS A 216 -0.40 3.17 6.67
CA HIS A 216 -0.13 4.60 6.64
C HIS A 216 -0.88 5.41 7.73
N LEU A 217 -0.96 4.83 8.95
CA LEU A 217 -1.58 5.48 10.10
C LEU A 217 -0.70 6.64 10.60
N SER A 218 -1.32 7.79 10.85
CA SER A 218 -0.64 8.93 11.48
C SER A 218 -0.34 8.63 12.95
N ARG A 219 0.90 8.73 13.35
CA ARG A 219 1.31 8.55 14.76
C ARG A 219 0.77 9.62 15.71
N LYS A 220 0.32 10.79 15.20
CA LYS A 220 -0.15 11.92 16.00
C LYS A 220 -1.64 12.14 15.92
N ASN A 221 -2.24 11.76 14.80
CA ASN A 221 -3.65 12.06 14.53
C ASN A 221 -4.49 10.78 14.33
N ASN A 222 -3.97 9.63 14.74
CA ASN A 222 -4.72 8.38 14.77
C ASN A 222 -4.27 7.50 15.95
N HIS A 223 -5.11 6.53 16.27
CA HIS A 223 -4.78 5.46 17.20
C HIS A 223 -5.10 4.11 16.52
N PRO A 224 -4.22 3.11 16.62
CA PRO A 224 -4.45 1.80 16.03
C PRO A 224 -5.82 1.19 16.36
N GLU A 225 -6.24 1.28 17.62
CA GLU A 225 -7.54 0.76 18.07
C GLU A 225 -8.72 1.50 17.42
N LEU A 226 -8.64 2.83 17.25
CA LEU A 226 -9.70 3.61 16.59
C LEU A 226 -9.84 3.21 15.12
N ALA A 227 -8.74 3.01 14.42
CA ALA A 227 -8.76 2.56 13.04
C ALA A 227 -9.36 1.15 12.91
N LEU A 228 -9.00 0.22 13.80
CA LEU A 228 -9.58 -1.13 13.85
C LEU A 228 -11.08 -1.09 14.15
N MET A 229 -11.48 -0.45 15.24
CA MET A 229 -12.89 -0.35 15.65
C MET A 229 -13.77 0.23 14.53
N SER A 230 -13.34 1.36 13.94
CA SER A 230 -14.07 1.99 12.83
C SER A 230 -14.23 1.04 11.64
N SER A 231 -13.18 0.26 11.33
CA SER A 231 -13.20 -0.69 10.22
C SER A 231 -14.07 -1.91 10.50
N GLU A 232 -13.99 -2.49 11.70
CA GLU A 232 -14.79 -3.65 12.11
C GLU A 232 -16.28 -3.31 12.17
N GLU A 233 -16.63 -2.14 12.72
CA GLU A 233 -18.01 -1.64 12.74
C GLU A 233 -18.55 -1.42 11.31
N ALA A 234 -17.74 -0.88 10.41
CA ALA A 234 -18.14 -0.68 9.02
C ALA A 234 -18.38 -2.00 8.29
N LEU A 235 -17.49 -2.97 8.48
CA LEU A 235 -17.66 -4.33 7.94
C LEU A 235 -18.92 -5.01 8.51
N ALA A 236 -19.18 -4.87 9.80
CA ALA A 236 -20.38 -5.42 10.43
C ALA A 236 -21.66 -4.79 9.84
N ARG A 237 -21.68 -3.44 9.63
CA ARG A 237 -22.81 -2.77 8.93
C ARG A 237 -22.97 -3.25 7.50
N GLY A 238 -21.87 -3.58 6.82
CA GLY A 238 -21.87 -4.15 5.46
C GLY A 238 -22.19 -5.66 5.41
N GLY A 239 -22.39 -6.31 6.56
CA GLY A 239 -22.62 -7.77 6.64
C GLY A 239 -21.37 -8.60 6.33
N ARG A 240 -20.16 -8.05 6.51
CA ARG A 240 -18.87 -8.63 6.13
C ARG A 240 -17.98 -8.99 7.34
N THR A 241 -18.56 -9.68 8.30
CA THR A 241 -17.83 -10.19 9.49
C THR A 241 -16.83 -11.32 9.17
N ASP A 242 -16.82 -11.78 7.92
CA ASP A 242 -15.89 -12.75 7.36
C ASP A 242 -14.52 -12.15 7.00
N VAL A 243 -14.41 -10.82 6.88
CA VAL A 243 -13.18 -10.13 6.49
C VAL A 243 -12.26 -9.93 7.70
N GLN A 244 -11.05 -10.43 7.60
CA GLN A 244 -10.03 -10.19 8.61
C GLN A 244 -9.39 -8.81 8.41
N VAL A 245 -9.44 -7.95 9.42
CA VAL A 245 -8.74 -6.67 9.45
C VAL A 245 -7.46 -6.81 10.27
N THR A 246 -6.36 -6.26 9.75
CA THR A 246 -5.07 -6.18 10.44
C THR A 246 -4.45 -4.80 10.26
N LEU A 247 -3.56 -4.42 11.17
CA LEU A 247 -2.80 -3.17 11.06
C LEU A 247 -1.42 -3.42 10.49
N ALA A 248 -0.95 -2.49 9.67
CA ALA A 248 0.44 -2.41 9.29
C ALA A 248 1.24 -1.73 10.43
N GLU A 249 2.23 -2.42 10.95
CA GLU A 249 3.17 -1.83 11.89
C GLU A 249 4.24 -1.00 11.17
N PRO A 250 4.82 0.03 11.81
CA PRO A 250 5.89 0.85 11.19
C PRO A 250 7.10 0.04 10.74
N ASP A 251 7.42 -1.04 11.45
CA ASP A 251 8.52 -1.95 11.15
C ASP A 251 8.16 -3.07 10.19
N GLY A 252 6.92 -3.06 9.70
CA GLY A 252 6.41 -4.00 8.71
C GLY A 252 5.64 -5.15 9.32
N THR A 253 5.33 -6.15 8.49
CA THR A 253 4.54 -7.33 8.88
C THR A 253 5.32 -8.63 8.65
N GLY A 254 4.78 -9.76 9.08
CA GLY A 254 5.12 -11.07 8.50
C GLY A 254 4.58 -11.21 7.08
N TRP A 255 4.85 -12.36 6.44
CA TRP A 255 4.22 -12.69 5.17
C TRP A 255 2.71 -12.87 5.34
N ILE A 256 1.95 -12.29 4.42
CA ILE A 256 0.50 -12.36 4.33
C ILE A 256 0.13 -13.06 3.03
N ASP A 257 -0.47 -14.23 3.12
CA ASP A 257 -0.97 -14.95 1.95
C ASP A 257 -2.29 -14.34 1.45
N VAL A 258 -2.35 -14.08 0.14
CA VAL A 258 -3.59 -13.69 -0.53
C VAL A 258 -4.32 -14.96 -0.95
N ARG A 259 -5.48 -15.19 -0.39
CA ARG A 259 -6.27 -16.40 -0.65
C ARG A 259 -7.37 -16.11 -1.64
N PRO A 260 -7.52 -16.91 -2.69
CA PRO A 260 -8.66 -16.80 -3.60
C PRO A 260 -9.98 -17.01 -2.86
N ALA A 261 -11.04 -16.38 -3.35
CA ALA A 261 -12.39 -16.62 -2.86
C ALA A 261 -12.72 -18.12 -2.84
N GLY A 262 -13.29 -18.59 -1.73
CA GLY A 262 -13.72 -19.98 -1.55
C GLY A 262 -12.73 -20.90 -0.83
N THR A 263 -11.51 -20.44 -0.50
CA THR A 263 -10.62 -21.18 0.39
C THR A 263 -10.81 -20.73 1.84
N ALA A 264 -11.69 -21.41 2.58
CA ALA A 264 -11.93 -21.10 3.99
C ALA A 264 -10.63 -21.19 4.81
N ALA A 265 -10.30 -20.11 5.52
CA ALA A 265 -9.25 -20.12 6.53
C ALA A 265 -9.85 -20.50 7.87
N ALA A 266 -9.19 -21.40 8.60
CA ALA A 266 -9.43 -21.52 10.03
C ALA A 266 -9.09 -20.18 10.70
N PRO A 267 -9.92 -19.67 11.64
CA PRO A 267 -9.63 -18.42 12.33
C PRO A 267 -8.39 -18.58 13.21
N THR A 268 -7.29 -17.97 12.83
CA THR A 268 -6.17 -17.75 13.75
C THR A 268 -6.57 -16.60 14.67
N ARG A 269 -6.94 -16.91 15.90
CA ARG A 269 -7.08 -15.91 16.98
C ARG A 269 -5.73 -15.20 17.11
N GLY A 270 -5.69 -13.92 16.70
CA GLY A 270 -4.57 -13.04 17.00
C GLY A 270 -4.47 -12.90 18.52
N GLN A 271 -3.35 -13.34 19.10
CA GLN A 271 -3.00 -12.99 20.46
C GLN A 271 -2.68 -11.49 20.48
N LEU A 272 -3.59 -10.71 21.07
CA LEU A 272 -3.27 -9.39 21.60
C LEU A 272 -2.15 -9.56 22.64
N ARG A 273 -0.92 -9.18 22.28
CA ARG A 273 0.10 -8.93 23.28
C ARG A 273 -0.16 -7.51 23.79
N LEU A 274 -0.78 -7.46 24.97
CA LEU A 274 -0.81 -6.26 25.81
C LEU A 274 0.62 -6.00 26.30
N PHE A 275 1.13 -4.81 25.97
CA PHE A 275 2.25 -4.19 26.68
C PHE A 275 1.84 -2.78 27.07
#